data_e911d423307270f1ab47941dbe1dad5e
#
_entry.id   e911d423307270f1ab47941dbe1dad5e
#
_cell.length_a   1.000
_cell.length_b   1.000
_cell.length_c   1.000
_cell.angle_alpha   90.00
_cell.angle_beta   90.00
_cell.angle_gamma   90.00
#
_symmetry.space_group_name_H-M   'P 1'
#
loop_
_entity.id
_entity.type
_entity.pdbx_description
1 polymer ?
#
loop_
_entity_poly.entity_id
_entity_poly.type
_entity_poly.pdbx_seq_one_letter_code
_entity_poly.pdbx_strand_id
1 'polypeptide(L)'
;MKKTIFFLLSTIILGCANQSEITISKFEGSPEFTTSKLSLITDENKENTNNYFSFNVENYALGEQTAGAIDNGLANSAKGQHIHMIVNNGPYSAHYESEFSKEINEGKNLILFFLSRSFHESVKNPNAFSLIQTISDQDNLESYDLNSEFLFYS
;
A
#
# COMPACT_ATOMS: atom_id res chain seq x y z
N MET A 1 -11.84 78.96 -20.22
CA MET A 1 -12.12 77.59 -20.62
C MET A 1 -10.92 76.73 -20.23
N LYS A 2 -11.04 75.95 -19.14
CA LYS A 2 -9.98 75.03 -18.64
C LYS A 2 -10.23 73.64 -19.23
N LYS A 3 -9.31 73.14 -20.04
CA LYS A 3 -9.34 71.74 -20.57
C LYS A 3 -8.69 70.82 -19.55
N THR A 4 -9.49 69.97 -18.92
CA THR A 4 -9.01 68.90 -18.03
C THR A 4 -8.66 67.68 -18.88
N ILE A 5 -7.34 67.34 -18.90
CA ILE A 5 -6.85 66.12 -19.58
C ILE A 5 -6.98 64.98 -18.57
N PHE A 6 -7.82 63.99 -18.90
CA PHE A 6 -8.01 62.76 -18.12
C PHE A 6 -6.94 61.72 -18.59
N PHE A 7 -5.97 61.46 -17.72
CA PHE A 7 -4.92 60.45 -17.98
C PHE A 7 -5.43 59.11 -17.52
N LEU A 8 -5.82 58.27 -18.48
CA LEU A 8 -6.26 56.88 -18.21
C LEU A 8 -5.00 56.02 -18.01
N LEU A 9 -4.67 55.70 -16.73
CA LEU A 9 -3.57 54.82 -16.38
C LEU A 9 -4.05 53.37 -16.53
N SER A 10 -3.71 52.73 -17.67
CA SER A 10 -3.98 51.30 -17.92
C SER A 10 -2.90 50.47 -17.21
N THR A 11 -3.23 49.89 -16.06
CA THR A 11 -2.40 48.89 -15.38
C THR A 11 -2.52 47.54 -16.09
N ILE A 12 -1.51 47.17 -16.86
CA ILE A 12 -1.37 45.83 -17.43
C ILE A 12 -0.90 44.89 -16.30
N ILE A 13 -1.81 44.07 -15.79
CA ILE A 13 -1.47 42.99 -14.85
C ILE A 13 -0.89 41.84 -15.69
N LEU A 14 0.45 41.76 -15.77
CA LEU A 14 1.16 40.59 -16.27
C LEU A 14 1.09 39.52 -15.21
N GLY A 15 0.03 38.71 -15.20
CA GLY A 15 -0.05 37.50 -14.46
C GLY A 15 0.92 36.46 -15.07
N CYS A 16 2.08 36.25 -14.45
CA CYS A 16 2.90 35.08 -14.71
C CYS A 16 2.16 33.86 -14.16
N ALA A 17 1.36 33.21 -15.01
CA ALA A 17 0.89 31.87 -14.74
C ALA A 17 2.08 30.92 -14.99
N ASN A 18 2.85 30.61 -13.94
CA ASN A 18 3.72 29.44 -13.95
C ASN A 18 2.81 28.21 -13.96
N GLN A 19 2.43 27.76 -15.15
CA GLN A 19 1.89 26.41 -15.30
C GLN A 19 3.07 25.47 -15.10
N SER A 20 3.18 24.85 -13.92
CA SER A 20 4.03 23.69 -13.74
C SER A 20 3.45 22.57 -14.59
N GLU A 21 4.16 22.19 -15.63
CA GLU A 21 3.80 21.05 -16.46
C GLU A 21 3.91 19.79 -15.61
N ILE A 22 2.78 19.09 -15.41
CA ILE A 22 2.76 17.79 -14.73
C ILE A 22 3.13 16.75 -15.78
N THR A 23 4.32 16.19 -15.66
CA THR A 23 4.77 15.08 -16.52
C THR A 23 4.59 13.76 -15.78
N ILE A 24 3.99 12.78 -16.46
CA ILE A 24 3.90 11.41 -15.98
C ILE A 24 4.96 10.60 -16.72
N SER A 25 5.92 10.05 -16.01
CA SER A 25 6.93 9.15 -16.57
C SER A 25 6.81 7.77 -15.96
N LYS A 26 7.06 6.73 -16.78
CA LYS A 26 7.16 5.37 -16.27
C LYS A 26 8.39 5.28 -15.37
N PHE A 27 8.20 4.75 -14.16
CA PHE A 27 9.32 4.40 -13.29
C PHE A 27 9.99 3.14 -13.84
N GLU A 28 11.26 3.26 -14.24
CA GLU A 28 12.05 2.14 -14.73
C GLU A 28 13.04 1.66 -13.67
N GLY A 29 13.25 0.33 -13.60
CA GLY A 29 14.24 -0.27 -12.72
C GLY A 29 13.71 -0.92 -11.45
N SER A 30 12.38 -0.92 -11.22
CA SER A 30 11.78 -1.71 -10.15
C SER A 30 11.70 -3.18 -10.57
N PRO A 31 12.22 -4.14 -9.77
CA PRO A 31 12.07 -5.56 -10.05
C PRO A 31 10.57 -5.94 -10.14
N GLU A 32 10.19 -6.73 -11.12
CA GLU A 32 8.78 -7.11 -11.34
C GLU A 32 8.27 -8.13 -10.33
N PHE A 33 9.14 -8.97 -9.75
CA PHE A 33 8.78 -10.04 -8.82
C PHE A 33 7.65 -10.95 -9.33
N THR A 34 7.70 -11.32 -10.60
CA THR A 34 6.64 -12.07 -11.29
C THR A 34 6.33 -13.43 -10.69
N THR A 35 7.28 -14.02 -9.97
CA THR A 35 7.18 -15.34 -9.34
C THR A 35 6.99 -15.28 -7.83
N SER A 36 6.89 -14.08 -7.25
CA SER A 36 6.67 -13.94 -5.81
C SER A 36 5.28 -14.44 -5.43
N LYS A 37 5.17 -14.99 -4.21
CA LYS A 37 3.91 -15.51 -3.71
C LYS A 37 3.75 -15.23 -2.22
N LEU A 38 2.55 -14.89 -1.83
CA LEU A 38 2.11 -14.68 -0.46
C LEU A 38 0.92 -15.61 -0.16
N SER A 39 1.09 -16.57 0.71
CA SER A 39 0.02 -17.48 1.09
C SER A 39 -0.16 -17.48 2.60
N LEU A 40 -1.37 -17.25 3.08
CA LEU A 40 -1.70 -17.36 4.50
C LEU A 40 -1.62 -18.85 4.89
N ILE A 41 -0.94 -19.16 5.99
CA ILE A 41 -0.88 -20.49 6.58
C ILE A 41 -2.04 -20.58 7.56
N THR A 42 -3.01 -21.42 7.24
CA THR A 42 -4.10 -21.80 8.14
C THR A 42 -3.73 -23.13 8.80
N ASP A 43 -3.35 -23.12 10.05
CA ASP A 43 -3.09 -24.35 10.82
C ASP A 43 -4.33 -24.67 11.64
N GLU A 44 -5.05 -25.72 11.23
CA GLU A 44 -6.26 -26.20 11.92
C GLU A 44 -5.97 -26.70 13.37
N ASN A 45 -4.70 -26.94 13.69
CA ASN A 45 -4.27 -27.42 15.01
C ASN A 45 -3.69 -26.32 15.91
N LYS A 46 -3.44 -25.13 15.38
CA LYS A 46 -3.02 -23.97 16.17
C LYS A 46 -4.30 -23.28 16.64
N GLU A 47 -4.51 -23.21 17.96
CA GLU A 47 -5.50 -22.27 18.49
C GLU A 47 -5.24 -20.94 17.83
N ASN A 48 -6.10 -20.56 16.90
CA ASN A 48 -6.07 -19.24 16.29
C ASN A 48 -6.35 -18.23 17.39
N THR A 49 -5.31 -17.91 18.15
CA THR A 49 -5.38 -16.79 19.07
C THR A 49 -5.67 -15.57 18.22
N ASN A 50 -6.78 -14.92 18.46
CA ASN A 50 -7.20 -13.68 17.86
C ASN A 50 -5.97 -12.82 17.65
N ASN A 51 -5.54 -12.57 16.40
CA ASN A 51 -4.51 -11.61 16.07
C ASN A 51 -3.16 -12.18 15.56
N TYR A 52 -2.97 -13.47 15.39
CA TYR A 52 -1.73 -14.03 14.86
C TYR A 52 -1.90 -14.46 13.41
N PHE A 53 -0.97 -14.00 12.57
CA PHE A 53 -0.92 -14.31 11.14
C PHE A 53 0.44 -14.92 10.79
N SER A 54 0.42 -15.99 10.01
CA SER A 54 1.61 -16.67 9.50
C SER A 54 1.50 -16.85 8.00
N PHE A 55 2.57 -16.56 7.27
CA PHE A 55 2.61 -16.59 5.82
C PHE A 55 3.74 -17.45 5.30
N ASN A 56 3.46 -18.20 4.23
CA ASN A 56 4.50 -18.70 3.35
C ASN A 56 4.78 -17.62 2.29
N VAL A 57 6.02 -17.13 2.26
CA VAL A 57 6.49 -16.10 1.31
C VAL A 57 7.51 -16.74 0.39
N GLU A 58 7.22 -16.83 -0.90
CA GLU A 58 8.07 -17.44 -1.91
C GLU A 58 8.63 -16.39 -2.87
N ASN A 59 9.90 -16.52 -3.26
CA ASN A 59 10.59 -15.66 -4.22
C ASN A 59 10.50 -14.16 -3.91
N TYR A 60 10.47 -13.82 -2.61
CA TYR A 60 10.44 -12.46 -2.11
C TYR A 60 11.11 -12.39 -0.74
N ALA A 61 12.07 -11.50 -0.55
CA ALA A 61 12.82 -11.38 0.69
C ALA A 61 12.27 -10.24 1.53
N LEU A 62 11.58 -10.58 2.62
CA LEU A 62 11.16 -9.60 3.62
C LEU A 62 12.38 -9.01 4.33
N GLY A 63 12.32 -7.73 4.68
CA GLY A 63 13.41 -7.02 5.37
C GLY A 63 14.57 -6.58 4.47
N GLU A 64 14.62 -6.98 3.20
CA GLU A 64 15.65 -6.54 2.26
C GLU A 64 15.25 -5.28 1.48
N GLN A 65 16.26 -4.46 1.13
CA GLN A 65 16.02 -3.28 0.29
C GLN A 65 15.72 -3.70 -1.14
N THR A 66 14.68 -3.11 -1.72
CA THR A 66 14.41 -3.32 -3.15
C THR A 66 15.50 -2.66 -3.98
N ALA A 67 15.99 -3.36 -5.01
CA ALA A 67 16.99 -2.81 -5.92
C ALA A 67 16.50 -1.49 -6.56
N GLY A 68 17.36 -0.49 -6.60
CA GLY A 68 17.04 0.85 -7.10
C GLY A 68 16.22 1.74 -6.16
N ALA A 69 15.87 1.28 -4.96
CA ALA A 69 15.04 2.03 -4.01
C ALA A 69 15.62 3.40 -3.61
N ILE A 70 16.93 3.49 -3.50
CA ILE A 70 17.61 4.71 -3.03
C ILE A 70 17.57 5.83 -4.07
N ASP A 71 17.55 5.47 -5.35
CA ASP A 71 17.71 6.42 -6.47
C ASP A 71 16.37 6.88 -7.08
N ASN A 72 15.23 6.36 -6.58
CA ASN A 72 13.93 6.60 -7.21
C ASN A 72 13.18 7.84 -6.70
N GLY A 73 13.73 8.52 -5.68
CA GLY A 73 13.13 9.72 -5.09
C GLY A 73 11.83 9.47 -4.29
N LEU A 74 11.43 8.22 -4.10
CA LEU A 74 10.26 7.85 -3.32
C LEU A 74 10.61 7.66 -1.83
N ALA A 75 9.59 7.75 -0.97
CA ALA A 75 9.74 7.42 0.44
C ALA A 75 10.11 5.93 0.59
N ASN A 76 11.27 5.66 1.15
CA ASN A 76 11.80 4.32 1.29
C ASN A 76 11.84 3.88 2.76
N SER A 77 11.33 2.68 3.05
CA SER A 77 11.42 2.09 4.38
C SER A 77 12.85 1.59 4.64
N ALA A 78 13.48 2.09 5.69
CA ALA A 78 14.78 1.60 6.13
C ALA A 78 14.77 0.10 6.53
N LYS A 79 13.59 -0.44 6.84
CA LYS A 79 13.40 -1.86 7.17
C LYS A 79 13.21 -2.75 5.94
N GLY A 80 13.12 -2.19 4.73
CA GLY A 80 13.08 -2.96 3.48
C GLY A 80 11.68 -3.40 3.04
N GLN A 81 11.67 -4.44 2.24
CA GLN A 81 10.47 -5.09 1.69
C GLN A 81 9.61 -5.68 2.80
N HIS A 82 8.29 -5.60 2.65
CA HIS A 82 7.37 -5.95 3.73
C HIS A 82 6.01 -6.42 3.21
N ILE A 83 5.22 -6.99 4.12
CA ILE A 83 3.81 -7.27 3.90
C ILE A 83 3.02 -6.04 4.37
N HIS A 84 2.16 -5.49 3.52
CA HIS A 84 1.13 -4.57 3.95
C HIS A 84 -0.11 -5.35 4.38
N MET A 85 -0.74 -4.92 5.46
CA MET A 85 -2.03 -5.40 5.93
C MET A 85 -3.00 -4.23 6.01
N ILE A 86 -4.16 -4.37 5.38
CA ILE A 86 -5.26 -3.40 5.43
C ILE A 86 -6.49 -4.11 5.99
N VAL A 87 -7.07 -3.57 7.03
CA VAL A 87 -8.30 -4.07 7.67
C VAL A 87 -9.43 -3.09 7.40
N ASN A 88 -10.52 -3.57 6.78
CA ASN A 88 -11.75 -2.80 6.54
C ASN A 88 -11.53 -1.43 5.88
N ASN A 89 -10.62 -1.34 4.89
CA ASN A 89 -10.22 -0.08 4.26
C ASN A 89 -9.62 0.97 5.23
N GLY A 90 -9.14 0.55 6.38
CA GLY A 90 -8.39 1.40 7.30
C GLY A 90 -6.96 1.67 6.80
N PRO A 91 -6.17 2.41 7.58
CA PRO A 91 -4.76 2.60 7.29
C PRO A 91 -4.01 1.26 7.24
N TYR A 92 -3.02 1.16 6.34
CA TYR A 92 -2.18 -0.04 6.31
C TYR A 92 -1.24 -0.12 7.51
N SER A 93 -0.86 -1.35 7.85
CA SER A 93 0.29 -1.64 8.70
C SER A 93 1.33 -2.43 7.92
N ALA A 94 2.63 -2.17 8.20
CA ALA A 94 3.76 -2.81 7.54
C ALA A 94 4.38 -3.87 8.44
N HIS A 95 4.55 -5.09 7.92
CA HIS A 95 5.09 -6.24 8.63
C HIS A 95 6.31 -6.79 7.87
N TYR A 96 7.45 -6.86 8.54
CA TYR A 96 8.75 -7.21 7.95
C TYR A 96 9.15 -8.67 8.19
N GLU A 97 8.34 -9.38 8.95
CA GLU A 97 8.46 -10.80 9.23
C GLU A 97 7.27 -11.54 8.60
N SER A 98 7.45 -12.82 8.31
CA SER A 98 6.37 -13.67 7.79
C SER A 98 5.33 -14.06 8.85
N GLU A 99 5.64 -13.85 10.11
CA GLU A 99 4.77 -14.12 11.25
C GLU A 99 4.65 -12.87 12.12
N PHE A 100 3.41 -12.51 12.45
CA PHE A 100 3.17 -11.34 13.30
C PHE A 100 1.79 -11.41 13.96
N SER A 101 1.63 -10.61 15.01
CA SER A 101 0.33 -10.39 15.64
C SER A 101 -0.18 -8.98 15.35
N LYS A 102 -1.48 -8.89 15.11
CA LYS A 102 -2.17 -7.61 14.89
C LYS A 102 -3.59 -7.70 15.43
N GLU A 103 -3.93 -6.84 16.36
CA GLU A 103 -5.28 -6.77 16.93
C GLU A 103 -6.33 -6.51 15.86
N ILE A 104 -7.37 -7.33 15.85
CA ILE A 104 -8.52 -7.25 14.94
C ILE A 104 -9.76 -6.96 15.76
N ASN A 105 -10.56 -6.03 15.29
CA ASN A 105 -11.84 -5.70 15.95
C ASN A 105 -12.79 -6.91 15.96
N GLU A 106 -13.63 -6.99 16.97
CA GLU A 106 -14.69 -7.98 17.02
C GLU A 106 -15.64 -7.87 15.83
N GLY A 107 -16.19 -9.01 15.41
CA GLY A 107 -17.14 -9.11 14.31
C GLY A 107 -16.47 -9.47 12.98
N LYS A 108 -17.16 -9.13 11.90
CA LYS A 108 -16.67 -9.42 10.55
C LYS A 108 -15.64 -8.38 10.09
N ASN A 109 -14.49 -8.87 9.62
CA ASN A 109 -13.45 -8.03 9.06
C ASN A 109 -13.07 -8.53 7.68
N LEU A 110 -12.80 -7.61 6.77
CA LEU A 110 -12.19 -7.88 5.49
C LEU A 110 -10.73 -7.45 5.55
N ILE A 111 -9.82 -8.37 5.29
CA ILE A 111 -8.39 -8.12 5.44
C ILE A 111 -7.67 -8.43 4.13
N LEU A 112 -6.95 -7.44 3.63
CA LEU A 112 -6.06 -7.55 2.50
C LEU A 112 -4.61 -7.57 2.96
N PHE A 113 -3.86 -8.56 2.52
CA PHE A 113 -2.40 -8.63 2.64
C PHE A 113 -1.78 -8.58 1.25
N PHE A 114 -0.67 -7.86 1.10
CA PHE A 114 0.08 -7.87 -0.16
C PHE A 114 1.56 -7.57 0.06
N LEU A 115 2.38 -8.08 -0.85
CA LEU A 115 3.82 -7.79 -0.85
C LEU A 115 4.06 -6.36 -1.33
N SER A 116 4.85 -5.62 -0.58
CA SER A 116 5.21 -4.23 -0.84
C SER A 116 6.72 -4.07 -0.92
N ARG A 117 7.19 -3.39 -1.97
CA ARG A 117 8.58 -2.97 -2.11
C ARG A 117 8.98 -2.04 -0.96
N SER A 118 10.27 -1.88 -0.72
CA SER A 118 10.78 -1.01 0.34
C SER A 118 10.32 0.44 0.20
N PHE A 119 10.01 0.90 -1.01
CA PHE A 119 9.46 2.23 -1.30
C PHE A 119 7.92 2.27 -1.45
N HIS A 120 7.23 1.30 -0.84
CA HIS A 120 5.78 1.23 -0.71
C HIS A 120 4.99 0.99 -2.01
N GLU A 121 5.64 0.57 -3.08
CA GLU A 121 4.95 0.10 -4.27
C GLU A 121 4.55 -1.37 -4.12
N SER A 122 3.27 -1.70 -4.31
CA SER A 122 2.79 -3.08 -4.27
C SER A 122 3.34 -3.92 -5.43
N VAL A 123 3.65 -5.18 -5.17
CA VAL A 123 4.02 -6.15 -6.20
C VAL A 123 2.79 -6.50 -7.04
N LYS A 124 2.87 -6.29 -8.36
CA LYS A 124 1.75 -6.44 -9.30
C LYS A 124 1.71 -7.84 -9.91
N ASN A 125 1.45 -8.84 -9.08
CA ASN A 125 1.26 -10.20 -9.56
C ASN A 125 0.11 -10.88 -8.79
N PRO A 126 -0.69 -11.77 -9.42
CA PRO A 126 -1.90 -12.33 -8.82
C PRO A 126 -1.64 -13.23 -7.61
N ASN A 127 -0.40 -13.68 -7.40
CA ASN A 127 -0.03 -14.51 -6.26
C ASN A 127 0.63 -13.70 -5.12
N ALA A 128 0.85 -12.40 -5.30
CA ALA A 128 1.54 -11.55 -4.33
C ALA A 128 0.60 -10.90 -3.30
N PHE A 129 -0.62 -11.36 -3.21
CA PHE A 129 -1.58 -10.90 -2.22
C PHE A 129 -2.47 -12.03 -1.70
N SER A 130 -3.07 -11.81 -0.55
CA SER A 130 -4.10 -12.67 0.04
C SER A 130 -5.24 -11.79 0.57
N LEU A 131 -6.47 -12.16 0.26
CA LEU A 131 -7.66 -11.47 0.70
C LEU A 131 -8.52 -12.44 1.49
N ILE A 132 -8.78 -12.12 2.73
CA ILE A 132 -9.57 -12.96 3.62
C ILE A 132 -10.72 -12.17 4.26
N GLN A 133 -11.78 -12.87 4.57
CA GLN A 133 -12.79 -12.42 5.53
C GLN A 133 -12.57 -13.14 6.84
N THR A 134 -12.53 -12.43 7.94
CA THR A 134 -12.47 -13.02 9.27
C THR A 134 -13.76 -12.75 10.04
N ILE A 135 -14.08 -13.66 10.93
CA ILE A 135 -15.10 -13.46 11.97
C ILE A 135 -14.39 -13.62 13.30
N SER A 136 -14.23 -12.52 14.02
CA SER A 136 -13.60 -12.51 15.34
C SER A 136 -14.66 -12.42 16.42
N ASP A 137 -14.64 -13.33 17.36
CA ASP A 137 -15.25 -13.19 18.67
C ASP A 137 -14.14 -13.21 19.73
N GLN A 138 -14.50 -13.08 21.02
CA GLN A 138 -13.51 -12.88 22.09
C GLN A 138 -12.41 -13.97 22.17
N ASP A 139 -12.65 -15.15 21.60
CA ASP A 139 -11.75 -16.30 21.74
C ASP A 139 -11.37 -16.97 20.41
N ASN A 140 -12.06 -16.67 19.31
CA ASN A 140 -11.88 -17.35 18.04
C ASN A 140 -11.75 -16.39 16.85
N LEU A 141 -10.82 -16.71 15.94
CA LEU A 141 -10.70 -16.07 14.63
C LEU A 141 -10.95 -17.12 13.55
N GLU A 142 -12.10 -17.04 12.92
CA GLU A 142 -12.37 -17.83 11.70
C GLU A 142 -11.96 -17.03 10.47
N SER A 143 -11.25 -17.65 9.54
CA SER A 143 -10.82 -17.00 8.30
C SER A 143 -11.34 -17.76 7.08
N TYR A 144 -11.79 -17.00 6.07
CA TYR A 144 -12.30 -17.52 4.81
C TYR A 144 -11.58 -16.83 3.66
N ASP A 145 -10.97 -17.62 2.77
CA ASP A 145 -10.42 -17.10 1.51
C ASP A 145 -11.56 -16.57 0.64
N LEU A 146 -11.39 -15.35 0.15
CA LEU A 146 -12.35 -14.74 -0.75
C LEU A 146 -11.86 -14.89 -2.19
N ASN A 147 -12.45 -15.85 -2.92
CA ASN A 147 -12.23 -16.06 -4.36
C ASN A 147 -13.02 -15.09 -5.23
N SER A 148 -13.54 -14.00 -4.68
CA SER A 148 -14.38 -13.04 -5.39
C SER A 148 -13.63 -11.75 -5.70
N GLU A 149 -14.02 -11.11 -6.80
CA GLU A 149 -13.47 -9.84 -7.23
C GLU A 149 -13.87 -8.72 -6.26
N PHE A 150 -12.97 -8.31 -5.39
CA PHE A 150 -13.10 -7.11 -4.59
C PHE A 150 -12.18 -6.03 -5.12
N LEU A 151 -12.67 -4.81 -5.21
CA LEU A 151 -11.89 -3.65 -5.55
C LEU A 151 -11.48 -2.93 -4.25
N PHE A 152 -10.17 -2.87 -4.00
CA PHE A 152 -9.60 -2.05 -2.95
C PHE A 152 -9.05 -0.78 -3.55
N TYR A 153 -9.38 0.35 -2.94
CA TYR A 153 -8.78 1.65 -3.22
C TYR A 153 -7.90 2.02 -2.03
N SER A 154 -6.62 2.18 -2.28
CA SER A 154 -5.68 2.74 -1.31
C SER A 154 -5.14 4.07 -1.80
#